data_dab262cf7fe88125cfca5c50570a826d
#
_entry.id   dab262cf7fe88125cfca5c50570a826d
#
_cell.length_a   1.000
_cell.length_b   1.000
_cell.length_c   1.000
_cell.angle_alpha   90.00
_cell.angle_beta   90.00
_cell.angle_gamma   90.00
#
_symmetry.space_group_name_H-M   'P 1'
#
loop_
_entity.id
_entity.type
_entity.pdbx_description
1 polymer ?
#
loop_
_entity_poly.entity_id
_entity_poly.type
_entity_poly.pdbx_seq_one_letter_code
_entity_poly.pdbx_strand_id
1 'polypeptide(L)'
;MDGKKEVLSVLNSPNPDNPIFLVDDDPTILAAVETALRMAGFDNITAVQDSRDVIRTMERKIPGLVLLDLNMPHISGGHLLKSIRKTWPRIPVIVLTGNAEVDTAVRCMKIGAMDYIRKPVDPDRLVKSVKQALGGGQAPGQLSKPMHQELFTQIKKPSAFGAIITQDSQMHAIFHYVEAVAPSPQPVLIFGETGVGKELIGQCIHNLSGRKGKLVKVNVAGLDDNMFSDTLFGHVPGAFTSARNARPGLILKASGGTLMLDEIGDLALSSQVKLLRLLQEGDYLALGSDITRHSDTRIIASTNQDLWALEKQGKFRKDLIYRLSTHTLTIPPLRERLLDIPLLLDRFICQTADELDKPVPDIPKSLIETMEEYPFKGNIRELKSLVYDAMSRYQGGAISADLFNVSTHAEHGGGVSLSLNPGLPTLKQAANALVEKAMAHTGGNQSAAAKILGISQQALSKRLQKLREEE
;
A
#
# COMPACT_ATOMS: atom_id res chain seq x y z
N MET A 1 -37.24 29.25 2.08
CA MET A 1 -36.41 28.03 2.31
C MET A 1 -34.93 28.34 2.53
N ASP A 2 -34.49 29.59 2.35
CA ASP A 2 -33.05 29.96 2.46
C ASP A 2 -32.54 30.24 3.90
N GLY A 3 -33.41 30.63 4.82
CA GLY A 3 -32.99 30.94 6.19
C GLY A 3 -32.54 29.74 7.05
N LYS A 4 -32.88 28.50 6.68
CA LYS A 4 -32.43 27.30 7.38
C LYS A 4 -31.01 26.83 6.95
N LYS A 5 -30.58 27.20 5.76
CA LYS A 5 -29.20 26.86 5.28
C LYS A 5 -28.15 27.80 5.87
N GLU A 6 -28.48 29.08 6.07
CA GLU A 6 -27.54 30.02 6.68
C GLU A 6 -27.36 29.79 8.19
N VAL A 7 -28.40 29.43 8.92
CA VAL A 7 -28.31 29.09 10.35
C VAL A 7 -27.49 27.80 10.57
N LEU A 8 -27.59 26.80 9.68
CA LEU A 8 -26.76 25.57 9.73
C LEU A 8 -25.30 25.81 9.37
N SER A 9 -24.99 26.87 8.61
CA SER A 9 -23.59 27.19 8.25
C SER A 9 -22.82 27.88 9.39
N VAL A 10 -23.49 28.62 10.23
CA VAL A 10 -22.88 29.31 11.39
C VAL A 10 -22.69 28.36 12.58
N LEU A 11 -23.58 27.36 12.74
CA LEU A 11 -23.52 26.40 13.84
C LEU A 11 -22.41 25.30 13.67
N ASN A 12 -21.75 25.25 12.54
CA ASN A 12 -20.73 24.21 12.24
C ASN A 12 -19.26 24.69 12.31
N SER A 13 -18.99 25.86 12.86
CA SER A 13 -17.62 26.36 13.06
C SER A 13 -17.08 25.91 14.42
N PRO A 14 -15.83 25.46 14.56
CA PRO A 14 -15.22 25.18 15.85
C PRO A 14 -15.20 26.48 16.67
N ASN A 15 -15.97 26.53 17.77
CA ASN A 15 -15.95 27.63 18.70
C ASN A 15 -15.19 27.18 19.96
N PRO A 16 -14.18 27.92 20.45
CA PRO A 16 -13.43 27.57 21.63
C PRO A 16 -14.28 27.43 22.90
N ASP A 17 -15.47 28.03 22.91
CA ASP A 17 -16.42 27.91 24.02
C ASP A 17 -17.26 26.62 24.00
N ASN A 18 -17.21 25.85 22.91
CA ASN A 18 -17.90 24.57 22.79
C ASN A 18 -17.17 23.47 23.59
N PRO A 19 -17.91 22.46 24.12
CA PRO A 19 -17.32 21.42 24.92
C PRO A 19 -16.31 20.54 24.14
N ILE A 20 -15.30 20.06 24.87
CA ILE A 20 -14.45 18.96 24.41
C ILE A 20 -15.14 17.65 24.79
N PHE A 21 -15.47 16.82 23.79
CA PHE A 21 -16.00 15.49 24.02
C PHE A 21 -14.88 14.49 24.22
N LEU A 22 -14.92 13.76 25.34
CA LEU A 22 -14.07 12.61 25.61
C LEU A 22 -14.89 11.34 25.41
N VAL A 23 -14.51 10.50 24.46
CA VAL A 23 -15.25 9.29 24.12
C VAL A 23 -14.31 8.09 24.29
N ASP A 24 -14.53 7.32 25.37
CA ASP A 24 -13.71 6.16 25.74
C ASP A 24 -14.55 5.25 26.66
N ASP A 25 -14.49 3.94 26.50
CA ASP A 25 -15.24 3.00 27.35
C ASP A 25 -14.57 2.76 28.71
N ASP A 26 -13.26 3.07 28.84
CA ASP A 26 -12.51 2.94 30.09
C ASP A 26 -12.66 4.22 30.95
N PRO A 27 -13.36 4.14 32.09
CA PRO A 27 -13.53 5.28 33.00
C PRO A 27 -12.19 5.79 33.58
N THR A 28 -11.17 4.94 33.69
CA THR A 28 -9.85 5.33 34.19
C THR A 28 -9.16 6.26 33.21
N ILE A 29 -9.28 5.96 31.92
CA ILE A 29 -8.71 6.78 30.84
C ILE A 29 -9.47 8.10 30.74
N LEU A 30 -10.81 8.07 30.79
CA LEU A 30 -11.64 9.29 30.82
C LEU A 30 -11.20 10.22 31.96
N ALA A 31 -11.06 9.70 33.17
CA ALA A 31 -10.65 10.49 34.34
C ALA A 31 -9.22 11.06 34.20
N ALA A 32 -8.29 10.27 33.66
CA ALA A 32 -6.91 10.71 33.46
C ALA A 32 -6.80 11.82 32.40
N VAL A 33 -7.48 11.65 31.25
CA VAL A 33 -7.50 12.61 30.16
C VAL A 33 -8.23 13.90 30.58
N GLU A 34 -9.37 13.77 31.27
CA GLU A 34 -10.11 14.92 31.82
C GLU A 34 -9.26 15.72 32.81
N THR A 35 -8.56 15.04 33.72
CA THR A 35 -7.66 15.68 34.69
C THR A 35 -6.56 16.47 33.99
N ALA A 36 -5.91 15.86 32.99
CA ALA A 36 -4.85 16.51 32.22
C ALA A 36 -5.35 17.76 31.48
N LEU A 37 -6.56 17.72 30.92
CA LEU A 37 -7.16 18.86 30.22
C LEU A 37 -7.56 19.97 31.20
N ARG A 38 -8.15 19.65 32.38
CA ARG A 38 -8.49 20.63 33.40
C ARG A 38 -7.26 21.33 33.95
N MET A 39 -6.17 20.60 34.19
CA MET A 39 -4.89 21.18 34.61
C MET A 39 -4.31 22.15 33.56
N ALA A 40 -4.65 21.96 32.28
CA ALA A 40 -4.25 22.84 31.18
C ALA A 40 -5.21 24.00 30.92
N GLY A 41 -6.28 24.15 31.75
CA GLY A 41 -7.26 25.25 31.68
C GLY A 41 -8.46 24.99 30.79
N PHE A 42 -8.77 23.74 30.44
CA PHE A 42 -9.97 23.38 29.70
C PHE A 42 -11.04 22.87 30.67
N ASP A 43 -12.07 23.68 30.95
CA ASP A 43 -13.11 23.34 31.94
C ASP A 43 -14.39 22.76 31.31
N ASN A 44 -14.68 23.10 30.04
CA ASN A 44 -15.87 22.65 29.35
C ASN A 44 -15.66 21.28 28.67
N ILE A 45 -15.72 20.21 29.47
CA ILE A 45 -15.48 18.83 29.04
C ILE A 45 -16.78 18.03 29.22
N THR A 46 -17.07 17.13 28.25
CA THR A 46 -18.19 16.20 28.30
C THR A 46 -17.66 14.79 28.03
N ALA A 47 -17.66 13.94 29.05
CA ALA A 47 -17.27 12.54 28.93
C ALA A 47 -18.45 11.69 28.46
N VAL A 48 -18.22 10.79 27.50
CA VAL A 48 -19.21 9.85 26.94
C VAL A 48 -18.57 8.45 26.97
N GLN A 49 -19.06 7.59 27.86
CA GLN A 49 -18.52 6.25 28.04
C GLN A 49 -19.12 5.22 27.06
N ASP A 50 -20.40 5.39 26.69
CA ASP A 50 -21.06 4.46 25.77
C ASP A 50 -21.02 4.99 24.32
N SER A 51 -20.39 4.21 23.43
CA SER A 51 -20.26 4.58 22.03
C SER A 51 -21.59 4.79 21.30
N ARG A 52 -22.70 4.22 21.80
CA ARG A 52 -24.06 4.36 21.25
C ARG A 52 -24.66 5.74 21.49
N ASP A 53 -24.23 6.42 22.56
CA ASP A 53 -24.77 7.71 22.94
C ASP A 53 -24.03 8.90 22.31
N VAL A 54 -22.90 8.67 21.66
CA VAL A 54 -22.03 9.74 21.12
C VAL A 54 -22.78 10.63 20.14
N ILE A 55 -23.38 10.05 19.11
CA ILE A 55 -24.08 10.83 18.06
C ILE A 55 -25.25 11.60 18.64
N ARG A 56 -26.08 10.97 19.50
CA ARG A 56 -27.23 11.62 20.17
C ARG A 56 -26.79 12.74 21.07
N THR A 57 -25.67 12.61 21.76
CA THR A 57 -25.13 13.66 22.63
C THR A 57 -24.59 14.82 21.80
N MET A 58 -23.93 14.54 20.66
CA MET A 58 -23.47 15.56 19.71
C MET A 58 -24.61 16.33 19.05
N GLU A 59 -25.77 15.70 18.78
CA GLU A 59 -26.96 16.38 18.27
C GLU A 59 -27.54 17.39 19.26
N ARG A 60 -27.44 17.12 20.58
CA ARG A 60 -27.91 17.99 21.64
C ARG A 60 -26.93 19.10 22.01
N LYS A 61 -25.64 18.80 21.96
CA LYS A 61 -24.57 19.71 22.34
C LYS A 61 -23.43 19.58 21.36
N ILE A 62 -23.23 20.51 20.46
CA ILE A 62 -22.23 20.49 19.42
C ILE A 62 -20.83 20.65 20.06
N PRO A 63 -19.90 19.69 19.91
CA PRO A 63 -18.57 19.84 20.48
C PRO A 63 -17.68 20.78 19.65
N GLY A 64 -16.72 21.42 20.31
CA GLY A 64 -15.62 22.14 19.66
C GLY A 64 -14.52 21.18 19.19
N LEU A 65 -14.38 20.03 19.88
CA LEU A 65 -13.38 18.99 19.61
C LEU A 65 -13.90 17.64 20.12
N VAL A 66 -13.57 16.56 19.43
CA VAL A 66 -13.83 15.19 19.90
C VAL A 66 -12.49 14.46 20.07
N LEU A 67 -12.25 13.94 21.28
CA LEU A 67 -11.22 12.94 21.57
C LEU A 67 -11.90 11.57 21.54
N LEU A 68 -11.49 10.67 20.65
CA LEU A 68 -12.21 9.45 20.32
C LEU A 68 -11.32 8.22 20.43
N ASP A 69 -11.69 7.29 21.33
CA ASP A 69 -11.07 5.95 21.32
C ASP A 69 -11.55 5.11 20.14
N LEU A 70 -10.67 4.26 19.65
CA LEU A 70 -10.97 3.36 18.53
C LEU A 70 -11.57 2.02 18.98
N ASN A 71 -11.15 1.52 20.13
CA ASN A 71 -11.44 0.16 20.57
C ASN A 71 -12.54 0.14 21.62
N MET A 72 -13.73 0.55 21.24
CA MET A 72 -14.90 0.54 22.11
C MET A 72 -15.87 -0.60 21.79
N PRO A 73 -16.58 -1.12 22.78
CA PRO A 73 -17.68 -2.06 22.56
C PRO A 73 -18.86 -1.40 21.81
N HIS A 74 -19.70 -2.20 21.17
CA HIS A 74 -20.88 -1.84 20.40
C HIS A 74 -20.58 -1.13 19.07
N ILE A 75 -20.10 0.11 19.09
CA ILE A 75 -19.75 0.88 17.88
C ILE A 75 -18.27 1.23 17.95
N SER A 76 -17.49 0.72 16.99
CA SER A 76 -16.06 1.04 16.91
C SER A 76 -15.83 2.53 16.62
N GLY A 77 -14.78 3.11 17.22
CA GLY A 77 -14.42 4.51 16.99
C GLY A 77 -14.17 4.84 15.52
N GLY A 78 -13.72 3.88 14.71
CA GLY A 78 -13.58 4.06 13.27
C GLY A 78 -14.91 4.28 12.54
N HIS A 79 -15.99 3.65 12.97
CA HIS A 79 -17.35 3.90 12.46
C HIS A 79 -17.90 5.25 12.94
N LEU A 80 -17.66 5.58 14.22
CA LEU A 80 -18.04 6.89 14.76
C LEU A 80 -17.32 8.02 14.03
N LEU A 81 -16.02 7.90 13.77
CA LEU A 81 -15.24 8.87 13.01
C LEU A 81 -15.84 9.13 11.63
N LYS A 82 -16.22 8.06 10.88
CA LYS A 82 -16.90 8.21 9.59
C LYS A 82 -18.23 8.94 9.70
N SER A 83 -19.04 8.60 10.71
CA SER A 83 -20.34 9.22 10.95
C SER A 83 -20.21 10.68 11.34
N ILE A 84 -19.26 11.01 12.22
CA ILE A 84 -18.96 12.39 12.65
C ILE A 84 -18.50 13.21 11.44
N ARG A 85 -17.61 12.68 10.61
CA ARG A 85 -17.13 13.37 9.42
C ARG A 85 -18.21 13.62 8.38
N LYS A 86 -19.15 12.70 8.23
CA LYS A 86 -20.29 12.86 7.32
C LYS A 86 -21.26 13.93 7.79
N THR A 87 -21.54 14.00 9.09
CA THR A 87 -22.58 14.89 9.65
C THR A 87 -22.01 16.24 10.08
N TRP A 88 -20.80 16.25 10.66
CA TRP A 88 -20.12 17.46 11.17
C TRP A 88 -18.68 17.56 10.62
N PRO A 89 -18.51 17.84 9.33
CA PRO A 89 -17.18 17.80 8.66
C PRO A 89 -16.17 18.80 9.22
N ARG A 90 -16.63 19.85 9.92
CA ARG A 90 -15.75 20.90 10.47
C ARG A 90 -15.27 20.65 11.90
N ILE A 91 -15.91 19.75 12.64
CA ILE A 91 -15.51 19.47 14.03
C ILE A 91 -14.20 18.66 14.01
N PRO A 92 -13.12 19.13 14.63
CA PRO A 92 -11.88 18.38 14.73
C PRO A 92 -12.08 17.11 15.56
N VAL A 93 -11.47 15.99 15.11
CA VAL A 93 -11.48 14.72 15.84
C VAL A 93 -10.02 14.28 16.01
N ILE A 94 -9.60 14.11 17.27
CA ILE A 94 -8.33 13.52 17.65
C ILE A 94 -8.62 12.09 18.11
N VAL A 95 -7.91 11.13 17.57
CA VAL A 95 -8.09 9.71 17.87
C VAL A 95 -7.13 9.28 18.99
N LEU A 96 -7.66 8.60 20.02
CA LEU A 96 -6.87 7.92 21.03
C LEU A 96 -6.79 6.42 20.67
N THR A 97 -5.62 5.80 20.77
CA THR A 97 -5.46 4.39 20.41
C THR A 97 -4.48 3.64 21.28
N GLY A 98 -4.86 2.45 21.75
CA GLY A 98 -3.98 1.53 22.47
C GLY A 98 -3.14 0.66 21.54
N ASN A 99 -3.51 0.55 20.27
CA ASN A 99 -2.83 -0.32 19.31
C ASN A 99 -1.77 0.45 18.53
N ALA A 100 -0.55 -0.08 18.53
CA ALA A 100 0.61 0.55 17.88
C ALA A 100 0.67 0.34 16.36
N GLU A 101 -0.41 -0.18 15.75
CA GLU A 101 -0.45 -0.41 14.31
C GLU A 101 -0.53 0.91 13.55
N VAL A 102 0.53 1.22 12.84
CA VAL A 102 0.64 2.38 11.94
C VAL A 102 -0.52 2.43 10.94
N ASP A 103 -0.99 1.27 10.48
CA ASP A 103 -2.13 1.14 9.56
C ASP A 103 -3.44 1.68 10.14
N THR A 104 -3.66 1.55 11.42
CA THR A 104 -4.87 2.07 12.08
C THR A 104 -4.84 3.59 12.17
N ALA A 105 -3.69 4.18 12.52
CA ALA A 105 -3.49 5.63 12.54
C ALA A 105 -3.65 6.25 11.16
N VAL A 106 -2.98 5.68 10.15
CA VAL A 106 -3.09 6.11 8.75
C VAL A 106 -4.54 6.04 8.24
N ARG A 107 -5.25 4.95 8.56
CA ARG A 107 -6.66 4.79 8.19
C ARG A 107 -7.55 5.85 8.82
N CYS A 108 -7.33 6.20 10.08
CA CYS A 108 -8.08 7.26 10.77
C CYS A 108 -7.80 8.64 10.14
N MET A 109 -6.55 8.92 9.78
CA MET A 109 -6.18 10.17 9.10
C MET A 109 -6.83 10.27 7.71
N LYS A 110 -6.86 9.18 6.93
CA LYS A 110 -7.58 9.11 5.63
C LYS A 110 -9.09 9.33 5.78
N ILE A 111 -9.69 8.90 6.87
CA ILE A 111 -11.12 9.14 7.17
C ILE A 111 -11.36 10.60 7.60
N GLY A 112 -10.29 11.33 7.94
CA GLY A 112 -10.34 12.75 8.29
C GLY A 112 -10.13 13.04 9.77
N ALA A 113 -9.54 12.14 10.57
CA ALA A 113 -9.04 12.51 11.89
C ALA A 113 -8.02 13.64 11.74
N MET A 114 -8.03 14.58 12.69
CA MET A 114 -7.09 15.70 12.71
C MET A 114 -5.74 15.29 13.27
N ASP A 115 -5.74 14.45 14.29
CA ASP A 115 -4.53 13.91 14.92
C ASP A 115 -4.84 12.55 15.56
N TYR A 116 -3.80 11.80 15.95
CA TYR A 116 -3.94 10.61 16.77
C TYR A 116 -2.93 10.62 17.92
N ILE A 117 -3.31 10.11 19.07
CA ILE A 117 -2.48 10.02 20.27
C ILE A 117 -2.49 8.58 20.77
N ARG A 118 -1.29 8.05 21.01
CA ARG A 118 -1.12 6.69 21.53
C ARG A 118 -1.40 6.63 23.03
N LYS A 119 -2.11 5.61 23.48
CA LYS A 119 -2.23 5.25 24.90
C LYS A 119 -0.98 4.45 25.36
N PRO A 120 -0.39 4.73 26.54
CA PRO A 120 -0.84 5.72 27.53
C PRO A 120 -0.65 7.15 27.02
N VAL A 121 -1.66 7.99 27.31
CA VAL A 121 -1.74 9.37 26.80
C VAL A 121 -0.72 10.24 27.53
N ASP A 122 0.23 10.80 26.77
CA ASP A 122 1.17 11.81 27.26
C ASP A 122 0.41 13.14 27.46
N PRO A 123 0.35 13.72 28.68
CA PRO A 123 -0.38 14.93 28.98
C PRO A 123 0.09 16.15 28.14
N ASP A 124 1.40 16.32 27.94
CA ASP A 124 1.95 17.47 27.23
C ASP A 124 1.59 17.41 25.74
N ARG A 125 1.66 16.22 25.16
CA ARG A 125 1.24 15.98 23.76
C ARG A 125 -0.26 16.17 23.59
N LEU A 126 -1.09 15.68 24.51
CA LEU A 126 -2.54 15.86 24.51
C LEU A 126 -2.90 17.33 24.49
N VAL A 127 -2.37 18.10 25.45
CA VAL A 127 -2.65 19.53 25.60
C VAL A 127 -2.22 20.32 24.36
N LYS A 128 -1.06 20.01 23.79
CA LYS A 128 -0.57 20.62 22.53
C LYS A 128 -1.55 20.36 21.37
N SER A 129 -1.96 19.11 21.16
CA SER A 129 -2.91 18.75 20.10
C SER A 129 -4.28 19.40 20.26
N VAL A 130 -4.79 19.45 21.49
CA VAL A 130 -6.07 20.10 21.83
C VAL A 130 -6.03 21.61 21.58
N LYS A 131 -4.98 22.30 22.05
CA LYS A 131 -4.79 23.75 21.81
C LYS A 131 -4.76 24.06 20.33
N GLN A 132 -4.10 23.24 19.55
CA GLN A 132 -4.01 23.40 18.10
C GLN A 132 -5.37 23.15 17.42
N ALA A 133 -6.12 22.16 17.87
CA ALA A 133 -7.46 21.85 17.33
C ALA A 133 -8.47 22.96 17.59
N LEU A 134 -8.40 23.63 18.75
CA LEU A 134 -9.33 24.71 19.16
C LEU A 134 -8.85 26.11 18.75
N GLY A 135 -7.57 26.30 18.45
CA GLY A 135 -6.95 27.60 18.15
C GLY A 135 -7.30 28.22 16.80
N GLY A 136 -8.31 27.73 16.12
CA GLY A 136 -9.05 28.33 15.01
C GLY A 136 -8.24 28.80 13.81
N GLY A 137 -8.34 28.08 12.70
CA GLY A 137 -8.01 28.63 11.40
C GLY A 137 -7.37 27.68 10.39
N GLN A 138 -7.99 26.54 10.12
CA GLN A 138 -7.84 25.89 8.82
C GLN A 138 -8.96 24.86 8.63
N ALA A 139 -9.63 24.93 7.47
CA ALA A 139 -10.67 23.99 7.09
C ALA A 139 -10.15 22.54 7.09
N PRO A 140 -10.96 21.54 7.52
CA PRO A 140 -10.58 20.13 7.43
C PRO A 140 -10.31 19.77 5.98
N GLY A 141 -9.09 19.34 5.69
CA GLY A 141 -8.62 19.01 4.32
C GLY A 141 -7.40 19.78 3.85
N GLN A 142 -7.04 20.92 4.51
CA GLN A 142 -5.73 21.53 4.32
C GLN A 142 -4.86 21.18 5.53
N LEU A 143 -4.05 20.16 5.37
CA LEU A 143 -2.98 19.79 6.28
C LEU A 143 -2.09 21.01 6.50
N SER A 144 -2.11 21.56 7.72
CA SER A 144 -1.19 22.62 8.11
C SER A 144 0.24 22.06 8.03
N LYS A 145 1.04 22.64 7.15
CA LYS A 145 2.43 22.29 6.88
C LYS A 145 3.37 22.11 8.11
N PRO A 146 3.14 22.71 9.32
CA PRO A 146 4.10 22.55 10.42
C PRO A 146 4.05 21.22 11.15
N MET A 147 2.89 20.55 11.26
CA MET A 147 2.76 19.32 12.07
C MET A 147 3.16 18.05 11.33
N HIS A 148 3.03 18.03 10.01
CA HIS A 148 3.66 17.00 9.19
C HIS A 148 5.19 17.05 9.29
N GLN A 149 5.77 18.24 9.45
CA GLN A 149 7.22 18.40 9.59
C GLN A 149 7.77 17.99 10.96
N GLU A 150 7.02 18.08 12.06
CA GLU A 150 7.52 17.68 13.39
C GLU A 150 7.37 16.18 13.69
N LEU A 151 6.36 15.49 13.14
CA LEU A 151 6.29 14.01 13.15
C LEU A 151 7.30 13.37 12.17
N PHE A 152 7.67 14.10 11.16
CA PHE A 152 8.74 13.78 10.20
C PHE A 152 10.07 14.46 10.57
N THR A 153 10.29 14.79 11.84
CA THR A 153 11.55 15.35 12.32
C THR A 153 12.69 14.41 11.96
N GLN A 154 13.30 14.77 10.83
CA GLN A 154 14.60 14.34 10.34
C GLN A 154 14.83 12.82 10.44
N ILE A 155 14.57 12.14 9.34
CA ILE A 155 15.27 10.88 9.05
C ILE A 155 16.73 11.11 9.41
N LYS A 156 17.24 10.38 10.39
CA LYS A 156 18.61 10.59 10.95
C LYS A 156 19.67 10.29 9.89
N LYS A 157 19.39 9.38 8.98
CA LYS A 157 20.29 8.93 7.90
C LYS A 157 19.59 8.93 6.53
N PRO A 158 19.27 10.10 5.95
CA PRO A 158 18.55 10.18 4.67
C PRO A 158 19.28 9.48 3.52
N SER A 159 20.61 9.45 3.55
CA SER A 159 21.44 8.79 2.55
C SER A 159 21.17 7.29 2.43
N ALA A 160 20.67 6.64 3.48
CA ALA A 160 20.33 5.21 3.45
C ALA A 160 19.12 4.92 2.54
N PHE A 161 18.26 5.92 2.31
CA PHE A 161 17.04 5.84 1.48
C PHE A 161 17.20 6.48 0.10
N GLY A 162 18.39 6.98 -0.24
CA GLY A 162 18.65 7.73 -1.46
C GLY A 162 18.34 6.98 -2.78
N ALA A 163 18.22 5.66 -2.74
CA ALA A 163 17.78 4.84 -3.87
C ALA A 163 16.26 4.83 -4.07
N ILE A 164 15.47 5.29 -3.07
CA ILE A 164 14.01 5.28 -3.11
C ILE A 164 13.53 6.69 -3.38
N ILE A 165 12.88 6.87 -4.52
CA ILE A 165 12.34 8.15 -4.95
C ILE A 165 10.90 8.22 -4.48
N THR A 166 10.59 9.16 -3.59
CA THR A 166 9.24 9.37 -3.08
C THR A 166 9.05 10.75 -2.47
N GLN A 167 7.84 11.28 -2.58
CA GLN A 167 7.31 12.43 -1.82
C GLN A 167 6.10 12.01 -0.98
N ASP A 168 5.76 10.74 -1.00
CA ASP A 168 4.60 10.21 -0.29
C ASP A 168 4.85 10.13 1.21
N SER A 169 3.87 10.58 1.98
CA SER A 169 3.96 10.64 3.44
C SER A 169 3.98 9.26 4.11
N GLN A 170 3.31 8.26 3.53
CA GLN A 170 3.32 6.88 4.05
C GLN A 170 4.71 6.26 3.87
N MET A 171 5.36 6.54 2.73
CA MET A 171 6.73 6.10 2.51
C MET A 171 7.72 6.73 3.50
N HIS A 172 7.56 8.00 3.85
CA HIS A 172 8.37 8.64 4.89
C HIS A 172 8.11 8.02 6.27
N ALA A 173 6.86 7.69 6.62
CA ALA A 173 6.55 6.96 7.86
C ALA A 173 7.22 5.58 7.89
N ILE A 174 7.27 4.87 6.76
CA ILE A 174 8.01 3.61 6.62
C ILE A 174 9.51 3.84 6.85
N PHE A 175 10.10 4.92 6.34
CA PHE A 175 11.52 5.22 6.56
C PHE A 175 11.84 5.43 8.04
N HIS A 176 11.01 6.16 8.77
CA HIS A 176 11.16 6.31 10.23
C HIS A 176 11.06 4.98 10.96
N TYR A 177 10.08 4.16 10.59
CA TYR A 177 9.94 2.82 11.16
C TYR A 177 11.17 1.96 10.87
N VAL A 178 11.67 1.98 9.64
CA VAL A 178 12.89 1.27 9.22
C VAL A 178 14.10 1.72 10.05
N GLU A 179 14.31 3.03 10.26
CA GLU A 179 15.38 3.54 11.12
C GLU A 179 15.27 3.02 12.57
N ALA A 180 14.05 2.95 13.10
CA ALA A 180 13.81 2.49 14.46
C ALA A 180 14.10 0.99 14.64
N VAL A 181 13.71 0.15 13.66
CA VAL A 181 13.82 -1.31 13.75
C VAL A 181 15.12 -1.87 13.16
N ALA A 182 15.83 -1.09 12.35
CA ALA A 182 17.05 -1.57 11.68
C ALA A 182 18.13 -2.07 12.67
N PRO A 183 18.39 -1.45 13.84
CA PRO A 183 19.38 -1.94 14.82
C PRO A 183 18.95 -3.24 15.51
N SER A 184 17.65 -3.59 15.51
CA SER A 184 17.15 -4.82 16.12
C SER A 184 17.70 -6.06 15.42
N PRO A 185 18.11 -7.12 16.14
CA PRO A 185 18.50 -8.38 15.54
C PRO A 185 17.30 -9.22 15.06
N GLN A 186 16.08 -8.83 15.44
CA GLN A 186 14.87 -9.59 15.14
C GLN A 186 14.52 -9.58 13.64
N PRO A 187 13.76 -10.59 13.17
CA PRO A 187 13.27 -10.64 11.80
C PRO A 187 12.40 -9.44 11.44
N VAL A 188 12.41 -9.10 10.15
CA VAL A 188 11.52 -8.10 9.57
C VAL A 188 10.73 -8.73 8.43
N LEU A 189 9.41 -8.59 8.46
CA LEU A 189 8.50 -9.05 7.41
C LEU A 189 7.98 -7.85 6.61
N ILE A 190 8.23 -7.87 5.30
CA ILE A 190 7.86 -6.79 4.39
C ILE A 190 6.70 -7.26 3.51
N PHE A 191 5.55 -6.67 3.68
CA PHE A 191 4.39 -6.88 2.80
C PHE A 191 4.34 -5.82 1.71
N GLY A 192 3.83 -6.22 0.56
CA GLY A 192 3.53 -5.31 -0.55
C GLY A 192 3.41 -6.04 -1.87
N GLU A 193 2.71 -5.43 -2.80
CA GLU A 193 2.52 -5.97 -4.14
C GLU A 193 3.85 -6.17 -4.88
N THR A 194 3.82 -6.95 -5.96
CA THR A 194 4.98 -7.11 -6.83
C THR A 194 5.37 -5.76 -7.44
N GLY A 195 6.67 -5.44 -7.44
CA GLY A 195 7.19 -4.23 -8.06
C GLY A 195 7.08 -2.94 -7.23
N VAL A 196 6.65 -2.98 -5.95
CA VAL A 196 6.54 -1.77 -5.09
C VAL A 196 7.87 -1.29 -4.51
N GLY A 197 8.93 -2.12 -4.55
CA GLY A 197 10.25 -1.80 -4.02
C GLY A 197 10.61 -2.49 -2.70
N LYS A 198 10.02 -3.67 -2.37
CA LYS A 198 10.35 -4.46 -1.16
C LYS A 198 11.85 -4.69 -0.99
N GLU A 199 12.54 -4.97 -2.08
CA GLU A 199 13.99 -5.24 -2.08
C GLU A 199 14.81 -4.00 -1.67
N LEU A 200 14.41 -2.79 -2.12
CA LEU A 200 15.09 -1.55 -1.74
C LEU A 200 14.93 -1.26 -0.24
N ILE A 201 13.74 -1.50 0.32
CA ILE A 201 13.53 -1.38 1.77
C ILE A 201 14.37 -2.39 2.53
N GLY A 202 14.46 -3.65 2.07
CA GLY A 202 15.34 -4.66 2.67
C GLY A 202 16.82 -4.22 2.66
N GLN A 203 17.28 -3.57 1.60
CA GLN A 203 18.62 -2.99 1.50
C GLN A 203 18.81 -1.84 2.52
N CYS A 204 17.82 -0.96 2.67
CA CYS A 204 17.86 0.12 3.65
C CYS A 204 17.95 -0.42 5.08
N ILE A 205 17.15 -1.45 5.43
CA ILE A 205 17.21 -2.11 6.74
C ILE A 205 18.61 -2.67 7.01
N HIS A 206 19.20 -3.36 6.04
CA HIS A 206 20.55 -3.88 6.18
C HIS A 206 21.58 -2.76 6.37
N ASN A 207 21.57 -1.73 5.54
CA ASN A 207 22.51 -0.60 5.60
C ASN A 207 22.43 0.14 6.96
N LEU A 208 21.24 0.24 7.53
CA LEU A 208 20.99 0.90 8.82
C LEU A 208 21.24 0.00 10.02
N SER A 209 21.34 -1.33 9.84
CA SER A 209 21.45 -2.32 10.92
C SER A 209 22.79 -2.28 11.66
N GLY A 210 23.82 -1.68 11.07
CA GLY A 210 25.19 -1.72 11.60
C GLY A 210 25.90 -3.06 11.46
N ARG A 211 25.29 -4.07 10.82
CA ARG A 211 25.88 -5.38 10.58
C ARG A 211 27.00 -5.30 9.54
N LYS A 212 28.15 -5.94 9.81
CA LYS A 212 29.34 -5.88 8.96
C LYS A 212 29.35 -6.94 7.85
N GLY A 213 28.59 -8.02 8.00
CA GLY A 213 28.45 -9.08 7.00
C GLY A 213 27.64 -8.61 5.81
N LYS A 214 27.55 -9.43 4.76
CA LYS A 214 26.88 -9.09 3.51
C LYS A 214 25.36 -9.18 3.62
N LEU A 215 24.66 -8.40 2.80
CA LEU A 215 23.26 -8.69 2.46
C LEU A 215 23.25 -9.74 1.34
N VAL A 216 22.72 -10.90 1.64
CA VAL A 216 22.48 -11.97 0.68
C VAL A 216 20.99 -12.03 0.38
N LYS A 217 20.61 -12.03 -0.89
CA LYS A 217 19.22 -12.03 -1.33
C LYS A 217 18.94 -13.34 -2.07
N VAL A 218 17.77 -13.92 -1.81
CA VAL A 218 17.30 -15.11 -2.51
C VAL A 218 15.78 -15.04 -2.68
N ASN A 219 15.31 -15.26 -3.90
CA ASN A 219 13.90 -15.50 -4.16
C ASN A 219 13.63 -16.99 -3.93
N VAL A 220 12.66 -17.31 -3.07
CA VAL A 220 12.30 -18.69 -2.73
C VAL A 220 11.12 -19.22 -3.54
N ALA A 221 10.51 -18.40 -4.39
CA ALA A 221 9.45 -18.83 -5.29
C ALA A 221 9.97 -19.91 -6.25
N GLY A 222 9.21 -20.99 -6.37
CA GLY A 222 9.53 -22.11 -7.26
C GLY A 222 10.69 -23.03 -6.79
N LEU A 223 11.25 -22.80 -5.59
CA LEU A 223 12.21 -23.74 -5.00
C LEU A 223 11.44 -24.89 -4.33
N ASP A 224 11.70 -26.13 -4.79
CA ASP A 224 11.26 -27.30 -4.02
C ASP A 224 12.06 -27.43 -2.71
N ASP A 225 11.65 -28.35 -1.82
CA ASP A 225 12.25 -28.51 -0.50
C ASP A 225 13.75 -28.83 -0.54
N ASN A 226 14.19 -29.64 -1.51
CA ASN A 226 15.59 -30.01 -1.67
C ASN A 226 16.42 -28.84 -2.19
N MET A 227 15.92 -28.14 -3.22
CA MET A 227 16.57 -26.96 -3.78
C MET A 227 16.65 -25.82 -2.76
N PHE A 228 15.57 -25.60 -1.98
CA PHE A 228 15.58 -24.65 -0.88
C PHE A 228 16.66 -24.98 0.15
N SER A 229 16.68 -26.25 0.60
CA SER A 229 17.62 -26.70 1.63
C SER A 229 19.07 -26.63 1.15
N ASP A 230 19.35 -27.06 -0.07
CA ASP A 230 20.67 -26.95 -0.65
C ASP A 230 21.12 -25.49 -0.83
N THR A 231 20.23 -24.67 -1.35
CA THR A 231 20.54 -23.25 -1.57
C THR A 231 20.81 -22.53 -0.26
N LEU A 232 19.95 -22.75 0.76
CA LEU A 232 20.01 -22.01 2.01
C LEU A 232 21.09 -22.56 2.95
N PHE A 233 21.15 -23.88 3.15
CA PHE A 233 21.97 -24.54 4.15
C PHE A 233 23.22 -25.21 3.58
N GLY A 234 23.24 -25.44 2.24
CA GLY A 234 24.30 -26.14 1.57
C GLY A 234 24.24 -27.66 1.76
N HIS A 235 25.26 -28.38 1.22
CA HIS A 235 25.34 -29.81 1.37
C HIS A 235 26.80 -30.28 1.62
N VAL A 236 26.92 -31.46 2.20
CA VAL A 236 28.21 -32.19 2.30
C VAL A 236 28.36 -33.17 1.13
N PRO A 237 29.56 -33.63 0.82
CA PRO A 237 29.78 -34.65 -0.23
C PRO A 237 28.93 -35.91 0.07
N GLY A 238 28.26 -36.44 -0.95
CA GLY A 238 27.42 -37.63 -0.80
C GLY A 238 25.99 -37.36 -0.31
N ALA A 239 25.61 -36.15 -0.11
CA ALA A 239 24.22 -35.79 0.33
C ALA A 239 23.14 -36.26 -0.68
N PHE A 240 23.47 -36.32 -1.96
CA PHE A 240 22.66 -36.85 -3.07
C PHE A 240 23.55 -37.34 -4.22
N THR A 241 22.97 -38.05 -5.18
CA THR A 241 23.72 -38.77 -6.22
C THR A 241 24.72 -37.92 -7.01
N SER A 242 24.49 -36.63 -7.19
CA SER A 242 25.39 -35.69 -7.88
C SER A 242 26.26 -34.83 -6.95
N ALA A 243 26.13 -34.96 -5.64
CA ALA A 243 26.87 -34.19 -4.64
C ALA A 243 28.33 -34.67 -4.47
N ARG A 244 29.20 -34.39 -5.44
CA ARG A 244 30.62 -34.79 -5.38
C ARG A 244 31.44 -33.91 -4.43
N ASN A 245 31.13 -32.62 -4.33
CA ASN A 245 31.84 -31.64 -3.52
C ASN A 245 30.89 -30.99 -2.50
N ALA A 246 31.45 -30.49 -1.38
CA ALA A 246 30.65 -29.67 -0.45
C ALA A 246 30.29 -28.32 -1.07
N ARG A 247 29.06 -27.85 -0.81
CA ARG A 247 28.60 -26.52 -1.20
C ARG A 247 28.18 -25.73 0.02
N PRO A 248 28.77 -24.55 0.31
CA PRO A 248 28.33 -23.72 1.38
C PRO A 248 26.97 -23.07 1.04
N GLY A 249 26.03 -23.10 1.99
CA GLY A 249 24.73 -22.46 1.85
C GLY A 249 24.79 -20.93 1.94
N LEU A 250 23.70 -20.26 1.51
CA LEU A 250 23.59 -18.81 1.57
C LEU A 250 23.60 -18.27 3.01
N ILE A 251 23.12 -19.05 3.98
CA ILE A 251 23.16 -18.67 5.39
C ILE A 251 24.59 -18.45 5.89
N LEU A 252 25.53 -19.29 5.46
CA LEU A 252 26.95 -19.13 5.80
C LEU A 252 27.55 -17.90 5.10
N LYS A 253 27.13 -17.62 3.85
CA LYS A 253 27.58 -16.42 3.11
C LYS A 253 27.07 -15.12 3.72
N ALA A 254 25.91 -15.17 4.42
CA ALA A 254 25.27 -14.06 5.09
C ALA A 254 25.70 -13.91 6.58
N SER A 255 26.63 -14.74 7.06
CA SER A 255 27.10 -14.71 8.44
C SER A 255 27.56 -13.32 8.85
N GLY A 256 27.19 -12.87 10.07
CA GLY A 256 27.44 -11.51 10.55
C GLY A 256 26.67 -10.42 9.79
N GLY A 257 25.87 -10.78 8.80
CA GLY A 257 25.11 -9.90 7.91
C GLY A 257 23.61 -10.17 7.94
N THR A 258 22.99 -10.13 6.76
CA THR A 258 21.54 -10.26 6.57
C THR A 258 21.23 -11.18 5.42
N LEU A 259 20.28 -12.08 5.60
CA LEU A 259 19.68 -12.89 4.54
C LEU A 259 18.26 -12.39 4.26
N MET A 260 18.02 -11.99 3.03
CA MET A 260 16.69 -11.59 2.57
C MET A 260 16.05 -12.71 1.75
N LEU A 261 14.88 -13.17 2.21
CA LEU A 261 14.05 -14.19 1.58
C LEU A 261 12.88 -13.51 0.90
N ASP A 262 12.86 -13.47 -0.42
CA ASP A 262 11.77 -12.87 -1.20
C ASP A 262 10.73 -13.93 -1.57
N GLU A 263 9.45 -13.53 -1.62
CA GLU A 263 8.27 -14.36 -1.90
C GLU A 263 8.13 -15.56 -0.93
N ILE A 264 8.25 -15.27 0.39
CA ILE A 264 8.22 -16.29 1.45
C ILE A 264 6.89 -17.08 1.49
N GLY A 265 5.79 -16.52 0.95
CA GLY A 265 4.48 -17.16 0.85
C GLY A 265 4.46 -18.43 -0.01
N ASP A 266 5.45 -18.58 -0.92
CA ASP A 266 5.54 -19.74 -1.81
C ASP A 266 6.33 -20.90 -1.20
N LEU A 267 6.82 -20.75 0.03
CA LEU A 267 7.68 -21.74 0.65
C LEU A 267 6.92 -23.03 1.02
N ALA A 268 7.46 -24.18 0.63
CA ALA A 268 6.89 -25.49 0.97
C ALA A 268 6.85 -25.71 2.50
N LEU A 269 5.85 -26.44 3.01
CA LEU A 269 5.65 -26.67 4.46
C LEU A 269 6.88 -27.31 5.13
N SER A 270 7.56 -28.26 4.48
CA SER A 270 8.79 -28.86 4.99
C SER A 270 9.93 -27.86 5.14
N SER A 271 10.06 -26.96 4.17
CA SER A 271 11.04 -25.86 4.20
C SER A 271 10.71 -24.83 5.29
N GLN A 272 9.41 -24.58 5.55
CA GLN A 272 8.97 -23.71 6.65
C GLN A 272 9.41 -24.22 8.02
N VAL A 273 9.40 -25.55 8.25
CA VAL A 273 9.90 -26.16 9.49
C VAL A 273 11.40 -25.89 9.69
N LYS A 274 12.18 -26.04 8.63
CA LYS A 274 13.64 -25.79 8.67
C LYS A 274 13.95 -24.31 8.93
N LEU A 275 13.20 -23.41 8.29
CA LEU A 275 13.33 -21.97 8.51
C LEU A 275 12.92 -21.58 9.93
N LEU A 276 11.84 -22.18 10.47
CA LEU A 276 11.39 -21.94 11.84
C LEU A 276 12.48 -22.30 12.86
N ARG A 277 13.13 -23.45 12.69
CA ARG A 277 14.25 -23.86 13.55
C ARG A 277 15.40 -22.85 13.51
N LEU A 278 15.79 -22.41 12.31
CA LEU A 278 16.79 -21.34 12.13
C LEU A 278 16.41 -20.05 12.86
N LEU A 279 15.13 -19.63 12.80
CA LEU A 279 14.65 -18.40 13.43
C LEU A 279 14.53 -18.49 14.96
N GLN A 280 14.29 -19.69 15.52
CA GLN A 280 14.10 -19.91 16.93
C GLN A 280 15.42 -20.17 17.67
N GLU A 281 16.23 -21.05 17.14
CA GLU A 281 17.44 -21.58 17.75
C GLU A 281 18.72 -20.96 17.17
N GLY A 282 18.65 -20.37 15.96
CA GLY A 282 19.82 -19.95 15.20
C GLY A 282 20.54 -21.14 14.54
N ASP A 283 19.98 -22.35 14.63
CA ASP A 283 20.61 -23.59 14.25
C ASP A 283 20.10 -24.11 12.90
N TYR A 284 21.00 -24.73 12.13
CA TYR A 284 20.68 -25.37 10.86
C TYR A 284 21.54 -26.58 10.61
N LEU A 285 21.08 -27.45 9.72
CA LEU A 285 21.80 -28.63 9.23
C LEU A 285 22.05 -28.49 7.71
N ALA A 286 23.27 -28.73 7.26
CA ALA A 286 23.54 -28.89 5.84
C ALA A 286 22.96 -30.24 5.36
N LEU A 287 22.54 -30.32 4.10
CA LEU A 287 22.02 -31.57 3.55
C LEU A 287 23.10 -32.70 3.64
N GLY A 288 22.66 -33.85 4.12
CA GLY A 288 23.54 -35.01 4.33
C GLY A 288 24.45 -34.93 5.57
N SER A 289 24.23 -33.94 6.45
CA SER A 289 25.02 -33.77 7.66
C SER A 289 24.13 -33.78 8.91
N ASP A 290 24.58 -34.51 9.94
CA ASP A 290 23.96 -34.51 11.27
C ASP A 290 24.59 -33.47 12.22
N ILE A 291 25.60 -32.73 11.72
CA ILE A 291 26.28 -31.70 12.51
C ILE A 291 25.50 -30.43 12.48
N THR A 292 24.97 -30.04 13.65
CA THR A 292 24.30 -28.75 13.84
C THR A 292 25.29 -27.60 13.73
N ARG A 293 24.95 -26.59 12.95
CA ARG A 293 25.71 -25.34 12.80
C ARG A 293 24.87 -24.18 13.27
N HIS A 294 25.49 -23.21 13.90
CA HIS A 294 24.85 -21.99 14.39
C HIS A 294 25.09 -20.82 13.43
N SER A 295 24.10 -19.97 13.28
CA SER A 295 24.15 -18.75 12.46
C SER A 295 23.63 -17.55 13.23
N ASP A 296 24.37 -16.44 13.15
CA ASP A 296 24.00 -15.13 13.66
C ASP A 296 23.33 -14.23 12.60
N THR A 297 23.01 -14.80 11.46
CA THR A 297 22.44 -14.08 10.30
C THR A 297 21.06 -13.51 10.64
N ARG A 298 20.86 -12.21 10.41
CA ARG A 298 19.53 -11.60 10.50
C ARG A 298 18.68 -11.96 9.30
N ILE A 299 17.39 -12.25 9.52
CA ILE A 299 16.45 -12.59 8.46
C ILE A 299 15.56 -11.39 8.15
N ILE A 300 15.41 -11.09 6.87
CA ILE A 300 14.36 -10.22 6.30
C ILE A 300 13.54 -11.11 5.38
N ALA A 301 12.23 -11.13 5.55
CA ALA A 301 11.33 -11.86 4.65
C ALA A 301 10.42 -10.87 3.91
N SER A 302 10.11 -11.15 2.65
CA SER A 302 9.15 -10.34 1.87
C SER A 302 8.12 -11.22 1.16
N THR A 303 6.92 -10.70 1.00
CA THR A 303 5.82 -11.37 0.28
C THR A 303 4.80 -10.39 -0.25
N ASN A 304 4.09 -10.78 -1.30
CA ASN A 304 2.87 -10.13 -1.79
C ASN A 304 1.59 -10.87 -1.35
N GLN A 305 1.73 -12.03 -0.69
CA GLN A 305 0.60 -12.88 -0.32
C GLN A 305 0.16 -12.63 1.13
N ASP A 306 -1.13 -12.83 1.39
CA ASP A 306 -1.67 -12.85 2.75
C ASP A 306 -1.33 -14.18 3.44
N LEU A 307 -0.32 -14.15 4.32
CA LEU A 307 0.14 -15.34 5.04
C LEU A 307 -0.94 -15.92 5.97
N TRP A 308 -1.86 -15.10 6.51
CA TRP A 308 -2.96 -15.58 7.33
C TRP A 308 -4.02 -16.30 6.49
N ALA A 309 -4.26 -15.85 5.26
CA ALA A 309 -5.11 -16.57 4.32
C ALA A 309 -4.49 -17.92 3.92
N LEU A 310 -3.17 -17.97 3.72
CA LEU A 310 -2.44 -19.23 3.45
C LEU A 310 -2.47 -20.17 4.65
N GLU A 311 -2.36 -19.67 5.87
CA GLU A 311 -2.49 -20.48 7.10
C GLU A 311 -3.86 -21.16 7.19
N LYS A 312 -4.95 -20.42 6.95
CA LYS A 312 -6.30 -20.98 6.92
C LYS A 312 -6.47 -22.07 5.87
N GLN A 313 -5.70 -22.03 4.77
CA GLN A 313 -5.68 -23.06 3.73
C GLN A 313 -4.74 -24.24 4.07
N GLY A 314 -4.05 -24.20 5.22
CA GLY A 314 -3.06 -25.21 5.60
C GLY A 314 -1.77 -25.17 4.78
N LYS A 315 -1.50 -24.08 4.05
CA LYS A 315 -0.32 -23.90 3.20
C LYS A 315 0.83 -23.16 3.90
N PHE A 316 0.54 -22.49 5.00
CA PHE A 316 1.54 -21.76 5.78
C PHE A 316 1.36 -22.05 7.28
N ARG A 317 2.47 -22.15 8.03
CA ARG A 317 2.45 -22.46 9.47
C ARG A 317 2.24 -21.21 10.29
N LYS A 318 1.34 -21.29 11.25
CA LYS A 318 1.02 -20.21 12.18
C LYS A 318 2.21 -19.78 13.05
N ASP A 319 2.99 -20.75 13.51
CA ASP A 319 4.17 -20.51 14.34
C ASP A 319 5.26 -19.73 13.59
N LEU A 320 5.46 -20.03 12.31
CA LEU A 320 6.39 -19.31 11.46
C LEU A 320 5.93 -17.85 11.20
N ILE A 321 4.61 -17.63 11.02
CA ILE A 321 4.09 -16.25 10.87
C ILE A 321 4.46 -15.42 12.09
N TYR A 322 4.17 -15.89 13.30
CA TYR A 322 4.50 -15.16 14.53
C TYR A 322 5.99 -14.88 14.68
N ARG A 323 6.85 -15.82 14.28
CA ARG A 323 8.30 -15.64 14.40
C ARG A 323 8.86 -14.64 13.38
N LEU A 324 8.31 -14.63 12.15
CA LEU A 324 8.68 -13.67 11.11
C LEU A 324 8.13 -12.26 11.38
N SER A 325 6.94 -12.16 12.00
CA SER A 325 6.19 -10.90 12.18
C SER A 325 6.61 -10.09 13.40
N THR A 326 7.82 -10.30 13.95
CA THR A 326 8.31 -9.48 15.09
C THR A 326 8.33 -8.00 14.71
N HIS A 327 8.79 -7.67 13.52
CA HIS A 327 8.66 -6.36 12.91
C HIS A 327 7.97 -6.52 11.56
N THR A 328 6.90 -5.77 11.34
CA THR A 328 6.13 -5.85 10.10
C THR A 328 5.95 -4.46 9.50
N LEU A 329 6.12 -4.37 8.20
CA LEU A 329 5.83 -3.15 7.45
C LEU A 329 5.14 -3.50 6.12
N THR A 330 4.28 -2.60 5.67
CA THR A 330 3.54 -2.75 4.42
C THR A 330 3.87 -1.58 3.50
N ILE A 331 4.36 -1.88 2.30
CA ILE A 331 4.67 -0.85 1.30
C ILE A 331 3.40 -0.60 0.47
N PRO A 332 2.93 0.66 0.37
CA PRO A 332 1.75 0.98 -0.41
C PRO A 332 2.01 0.75 -1.91
N PRO A 333 0.99 0.32 -2.67
CA PRO A 333 1.08 0.23 -4.13
C PRO A 333 1.17 1.63 -4.76
N LEU A 334 1.69 1.71 -6.00
CA LEU A 334 1.93 2.98 -6.68
C LEU A 334 0.67 3.84 -6.85
N ARG A 335 -0.49 3.21 -7.09
CA ARG A 335 -1.81 3.86 -7.17
C ARG A 335 -2.28 4.54 -5.87
N GLU A 336 -1.65 4.26 -4.74
CA GLU A 336 -1.91 4.92 -3.44
C GLU A 336 -0.89 6.03 -3.12
N ARG A 337 0.15 6.19 -3.95
CA ARG A 337 1.19 7.22 -3.84
C ARG A 337 1.38 7.98 -5.15
N LEU A 338 0.30 8.59 -5.64
CA LEU A 338 0.24 9.28 -6.93
C LEU A 338 1.29 10.39 -7.06
N LEU A 339 1.66 11.06 -5.96
CA LEU A 339 2.71 12.09 -5.95
C LEU A 339 4.08 11.57 -6.38
N ASP A 340 4.31 10.26 -6.31
CA ASP A 340 5.57 9.66 -6.75
C ASP A 340 5.64 9.45 -8.27
N ILE A 341 4.48 9.39 -8.94
CA ILE A 341 4.42 9.07 -10.39
C ILE A 341 5.21 10.09 -11.22
N PRO A 342 5.01 11.42 -11.09
CA PRO A 342 5.79 12.39 -11.87
C PRO A 342 7.28 12.28 -11.65
N LEU A 343 7.72 12.07 -10.41
CA LEU A 343 9.13 11.95 -10.06
C LEU A 343 9.77 10.68 -10.63
N LEU A 344 9.05 9.56 -10.51
CA LEU A 344 9.51 8.28 -11.05
C LEU A 344 9.55 8.29 -12.57
N LEU A 345 8.54 8.93 -13.21
CA LEU A 345 8.48 9.10 -14.65
C LEU A 345 9.67 9.89 -15.17
N ASP A 346 9.93 11.08 -14.59
CA ASP A 346 11.08 11.92 -14.93
C ASP A 346 12.40 11.15 -14.77
N ARG A 347 12.59 10.52 -13.62
CA ARG A 347 13.79 9.73 -13.34
C ARG A 347 14.02 8.60 -14.34
N PHE A 348 12.97 7.82 -14.66
CA PHE A 348 13.09 6.69 -15.56
C PHE A 348 13.27 7.13 -17.01
N ILE A 349 12.63 8.24 -17.42
CA ILE A 349 12.86 8.82 -18.75
C ILE A 349 14.31 9.27 -18.90
N CYS A 350 14.85 10.04 -17.94
CA CYS A 350 16.24 10.47 -17.97
C CYS A 350 17.20 9.26 -18.01
N GLN A 351 16.99 8.26 -17.14
CA GLN A 351 17.82 7.08 -17.11
C GLN A 351 17.77 6.31 -18.44
N THR A 352 16.57 6.13 -19.00
CA THR A 352 16.40 5.38 -20.26
C THR A 352 16.91 6.18 -21.46
N ALA A 353 16.82 7.49 -21.44
CA ALA A 353 17.42 8.36 -22.47
C ALA A 353 18.94 8.18 -22.51
N ASP A 354 19.61 8.18 -21.34
CA ASP A 354 21.04 7.90 -21.23
C ASP A 354 21.40 6.48 -21.72
N GLU A 355 20.60 5.45 -21.33
CA GLU A 355 20.85 4.06 -21.75
C GLU A 355 20.67 3.85 -23.26
N LEU A 356 19.77 4.60 -23.92
CA LEU A 356 19.46 4.47 -25.35
C LEU A 356 20.18 5.50 -26.23
N ASP A 357 21.02 6.38 -25.65
CA ASP A 357 21.69 7.49 -26.33
C ASP A 357 20.68 8.38 -27.09
N LYS A 358 19.57 8.74 -26.42
CA LYS A 358 18.50 9.57 -26.95
C LYS A 358 18.36 10.86 -26.18
N PRO A 359 17.86 11.94 -26.80
CA PRO A 359 17.55 13.16 -26.07
C PRO A 359 16.41 12.93 -25.07
N VAL A 360 16.48 13.61 -23.92
CA VAL A 360 15.42 13.59 -22.92
C VAL A 360 14.21 14.35 -23.47
N PRO A 361 13.03 13.74 -23.59
CA PRO A 361 11.83 14.41 -24.08
C PRO A 361 11.21 15.34 -23.04
N ASP A 362 10.45 16.33 -23.50
CA ASP A 362 9.55 17.08 -22.64
C ASP A 362 8.35 16.19 -22.22
N ILE A 363 8.02 16.24 -20.92
CA ILE A 363 6.91 15.47 -20.32
C ILE A 363 5.68 16.38 -20.23
N PRO A 364 4.67 16.22 -21.09
CA PRO A 364 3.46 17.04 -21.02
C PRO A 364 2.61 16.68 -19.81
N LYS A 365 1.89 17.66 -19.27
CA LYS A 365 0.99 17.47 -18.12
C LYS A 365 -0.08 16.40 -18.38
N SER A 366 -0.60 16.35 -19.60
CA SER A 366 -1.58 15.35 -20.02
C SER A 366 -1.07 13.90 -19.86
N LEU A 367 0.24 13.66 -20.06
CA LEU A 367 0.83 12.35 -19.82
C LEU A 367 0.82 12.01 -18.33
N ILE A 368 1.16 12.99 -17.48
CA ILE A 368 1.16 12.79 -16.02
C ILE A 368 -0.26 12.44 -15.54
N GLU A 369 -1.27 13.22 -15.98
CA GLU A 369 -2.68 12.97 -15.65
C GLU A 369 -3.13 11.57 -16.09
N THR A 370 -2.77 11.16 -17.30
CA THR A 370 -3.06 9.80 -17.81
C THR A 370 -2.38 8.72 -16.95
N MET A 371 -1.14 8.95 -16.52
CA MET A 371 -0.41 8.00 -15.66
C MET A 371 -0.99 7.92 -14.25
N GLU A 372 -1.48 9.03 -13.68
CA GLU A 372 -2.12 9.04 -12.35
C GLU A 372 -3.45 8.25 -12.34
N GLU A 373 -4.16 8.17 -13.45
CA GLU A 373 -5.38 7.39 -13.60
C GLU A 373 -5.11 5.89 -13.85
N TYR A 374 -3.89 5.53 -14.25
CA TYR A 374 -3.55 4.15 -14.58
C TYR A 374 -3.30 3.30 -13.33
N PRO A 375 -3.88 2.09 -13.21
CA PRO A 375 -3.87 1.31 -11.96
C PRO A 375 -2.54 0.69 -11.58
N PHE A 376 -1.55 0.65 -12.46
CA PHE A 376 -0.21 0.06 -12.24
C PHE A 376 -0.22 -1.25 -11.46
N LYS A 377 -0.82 -2.31 -11.98
CA LYS A 377 -0.87 -3.63 -11.32
C LYS A 377 0.53 -4.19 -11.02
N GLY A 378 1.52 -3.88 -11.84
CA GLY A 378 2.93 -4.21 -11.65
C GLY A 378 3.75 -3.10 -10.98
N ASN A 379 3.09 -2.03 -10.48
CA ASN A 379 3.67 -0.94 -9.71
C ASN A 379 4.86 -0.25 -10.41
N ILE A 380 5.94 0.05 -9.69
CA ILE A 380 7.14 0.72 -10.22
C ILE A 380 7.83 -0.12 -11.32
N ARG A 381 7.77 -1.45 -11.21
CA ARG A 381 8.36 -2.34 -12.23
C ARG A 381 7.63 -2.16 -13.57
N GLU A 382 6.30 -2.09 -13.55
CA GLU A 382 5.48 -1.84 -14.73
C GLU A 382 5.72 -0.43 -15.30
N LEU A 383 5.72 0.60 -14.44
CA LEU A 383 6.03 1.97 -14.87
C LEU A 383 7.38 2.04 -15.58
N LYS A 384 8.42 1.42 -14.99
CA LYS A 384 9.76 1.39 -15.60
C LYS A 384 9.75 0.69 -16.97
N SER A 385 9.02 -0.41 -17.11
CA SER A 385 8.89 -1.14 -18.38
C SER A 385 8.15 -0.33 -19.44
N LEU A 386 7.08 0.37 -19.06
CA LEU A 386 6.31 1.24 -19.95
C LEU A 386 7.17 2.42 -20.45
N VAL A 387 7.95 3.03 -19.56
CA VAL A 387 8.89 4.10 -19.93
C VAL A 387 9.93 3.58 -20.92
N TYR A 388 10.53 2.41 -20.63
CA TYR A 388 11.55 1.84 -21.51
C TYR A 388 11.00 1.54 -22.92
N ASP A 389 9.79 0.97 -23.01
CA ASP A 389 9.12 0.69 -24.29
C ASP A 389 8.79 1.99 -25.04
N ALA A 390 8.22 3.00 -24.36
CA ALA A 390 7.91 4.30 -24.95
C ALA A 390 9.17 5.00 -25.48
N MET A 391 10.24 5.04 -24.67
CA MET A 391 11.51 5.63 -25.02
C MET A 391 12.22 4.88 -26.17
N SER A 392 12.05 3.58 -26.28
CA SER A 392 12.58 2.77 -27.41
C SER A 392 11.96 3.21 -28.74
N ARG A 393 10.66 3.56 -28.73
CA ARG A 393 9.90 4.03 -29.91
C ARG A 393 9.97 5.55 -30.14
N TYR A 394 10.45 6.30 -29.15
CA TYR A 394 10.56 7.76 -29.21
C TYR A 394 11.53 8.20 -30.33
N GLN A 395 11.10 9.16 -31.16
CA GLN A 395 11.85 9.68 -32.32
C GLN A 395 12.17 11.18 -32.23
N GLY A 396 11.75 11.85 -31.13
CA GLY A 396 11.98 13.29 -30.93
C GLY A 396 10.73 14.09 -30.58
N GLY A 397 10.89 15.28 -30.03
CA GLY A 397 9.82 16.17 -29.61
C GLY A 397 9.30 15.89 -28.18
N ALA A 398 8.03 16.21 -27.90
CA ALA A 398 7.38 15.86 -26.63
C ALA A 398 6.95 14.39 -26.63
N ILE A 399 7.13 13.69 -25.49
CA ILE A 399 6.69 12.30 -25.39
C ILE A 399 5.17 12.25 -25.21
N SER A 400 4.46 11.47 -26.06
CA SER A 400 2.99 11.39 -25.99
C SER A 400 2.52 10.17 -25.21
N ALA A 401 1.31 10.24 -24.63
CA ALA A 401 0.67 9.13 -23.92
C ALA A 401 0.45 7.90 -24.82
N ASP A 402 0.28 8.09 -26.13
CA ASP A 402 0.09 7.00 -27.11
C ASP A 402 1.29 6.05 -27.15
N LEU A 403 2.50 6.56 -26.86
CA LEU A 403 3.70 5.73 -26.81
C LEU A 403 3.70 4.75 -25.63
N PHE A 404 2.93 5.01 -24.59
CA PHE A 404 2.88 4.16 -23.41
C PHE A 404 1.89 3.01 -23.52
N ASN A 405 1.09 2.95 -24.62
CA ASN A 405 0.03 1.96 -24.79
C ASN A 405 -0.91 1.85 -23.57
N VAL A 406 -1.01 2.92 -22.79
CA VAL A 406 -1.87 3.02 -21.63
C VAL A 406 -3.27 3.31 -22.15
N SER A 407 -4.02 2.28 -22.51
CA SER A 407 -5.45 2.41 -22.75
C SER A 407 -6.08 2.75 -21.40
N THR A 408 -6.38 4.03 -21.19
CA THR A 408 -7.33 4.42 -20.15
C THR A 408 -8.57 3.58 -20.38
N HIS A 409 -9.00 2.83 -19.37
CA HIS A 409 -10.34 2.22 -19.34
C HIS A 409 -11.41 3.32 -19.17
N ALA A 410 -11.34 4.33 -20.00
CA ALA A 410 -12.49 5.13 -20.39
C ALA A 410 -13.08 4.39 -21.60
N GLU A 411 -14.28 3.90 -21.44
CA GLU A 411 -15.13 3.36 -22.47
C GLU A 411 -15.20 4.33 -23.65
N HIS A 412 -14.25 4.21 -24.60
CA HIS A 412 -14.41 4.79 -25.94
C HIS A 412 -13.80 3.80 -26.94
N GLY A 413 -14.70 3.28 -27.75
CA GLY A 413 -14.50 2.16 -28.64
C GLY A 413 -13.44 2.34 -29.73
N GLY A 414 -12.78 1.24 -30.03
CA GLY A 414 -11.96 1.12 -31.22
C GLY A 414 -10.88 0.06 -31.21
N GLY A 415 -11.02 -1.01 -30.46
CA GLY A 415 -10.16 -2.18 -30.58
C GLY A 415 -10.89 -3.39 -30.03
N VAL A 416 -11.00 -4.48 -30.79
CA VAL A 416 -11.56 -5.74 -30.30
C VAL A 416 -10.55 -6.33 -29.32
N SER A 417 -10.59 -5.84 -28.07
CA SER A 417 -10.00 -6.55 -26.95
C SER A 417 -10.90 -7.75 -26.69
N LEU A 418 -10.47 -8.93 -27.09
CA LEU A 418 -11.03 -10.19 -26.64
C LEU A 418 -10.62 -10.37 -25.16
N SER A 419 -11.29 -9.66 -24.25
CA SER A 419 -11.24 -10.01 -22.83
C SER A 419 -11.94 -11.36 -22.67
N LEU A 420 -11.14 -12.37 -22.37
CA LEU A 420 -11.60 -13.71 -22.01
C LEU A 420 -12.25 -13.62 -20.61
N ASN A 421 -13.48 -13.09 -20.55
CA ASN A 421 -14.38 -13.30 -19.43
C ASN A 421 -14.96 -14.72 -19.49
N PRO A 422 -15.33 -15.34 -18.39
CA PRO A 422 -15.84 -16.71 -18.35
C PRO A 422 -17.20 -16.82 -19.05
N GLY A 423 -17.15 -16.97 -20.36
CA GLY A 423 -18.25 -17.04 -21.30
C GLY A 423 -17.79 -16.47 -22.65
N LEU A 424 -17.00 -17.24 -23.41
CA LEU A 424 -16.68 -16.88 -24.80
C LEU A 424 -18.00 -16.63 -25.55
N PRO A 425 -18.15 -15.45 -26.21
CA PRO A 425 -19.34 -15.22 -27.05
C PRO A 425 -19.37 -16.29 -28.14
N THR A 426 -20.54 -16.81 -28.43
CA THR A 426 -20.70 -17.71 -29.57
C THR A 426 -20.25 -17.02 -30.83
N LEU A 427 -19.79 -17.79 -31.83
CA LEU A 427 -19.45 -17.24 -33.16
C LEU A 427 -20.56 -16.36 -33.75
N LYS A 428 -21.83 -16.70 -33.45
CA LYS A 428 -22.99 -15.91 -33.87
C LYS A 428 -23.03 -14.54 -33.20
N GLN A 429 -22.81 -14.48 -31.89
CA GLN A 429 -22.77 -13.22 -31.11
C GLN A 429 -21.59 -12.33 -31.50
N ALA A 430 -20.41 -12.90 -31.67
CA ALA A 430 -19.22 -12.17 -32.11
C ALA A 430 -19.40 -11.58 -33.53
N ALA A 431 -19.98 -12.37 -34.43
CA ALA A 431 -20.25 -11.93 -35.79
C ALA A 431 -21.34 -10.84 -35.87
N ASN A 432 -22.37 -10.89 -35.02
CA ASN A 432 -23.40 -9.87 -34.93
C ASN A 432 -22.82 -8.54 -34.40
N ALA A 433 -22.05 -8.58 -33.34
CA ALA A 433 -21.36 -7.39 -32.79
C ALA A 433 -20.40 -6.73 -33.81
N LEU A 434 -19.71 -7.53 -34.64
CA LEU A 434 -18.86 -7.01 -35.71
C LEU A 434 -19.68 -6.30 -36.82
N VAL A 435 -20.84 -6.84 -37.15
CA VAL A 435 -21.74 -6.24 -38.14
C VAL A 435 -22.29 -4.90 -37.61
N GLU A 436 -22.75 -4.85 -36.40
CA GLU A 436 -23.25 -3.61 -35.76
C GLU A 436 -22.18 -2.52 -35.73
N LYS A 437 -20.94 -2.87 -35.29
CA LYS A 437 -19.81 -1.93 -35.26
C LYS A 437 -19.47 -1.43 -36.68
N ALA A 438 -19.42 -2.28 -37.66
CA ALA A 438 -19.12 -1.87 -39.04
C ALA A 438 -20.20 -0.96 -39.61
N MET A 439 -21.48 -1.22 -39.30
CA MET A 439 -22.60 -0.34 -39.71
C MET A 439 -22.54 1.01 -39.01
N ALA A 440 -22.25 1.05 -37.70
CA ALA A 440 -22.07 2.30 -36.95
C ALA A 440 -20.90 3.13 -37.51
N HIS A 441 -19.76 2.49 -37.76
CA HIS A 441 -18.56 3.14 -38.30
C HIS A 441 -18.78 3.75 -39.72
N THR A 442 -19.65 3.16 -40.52
CA THR A 442 -19.93 3.62 -41.86
C THR A 442 -21.18 4.49 -41.98
N GLY A 443 -21.75 4.93 -40.83
CA GLY A 443 -22.97 5.76 -40.82
C GLY A 443 -24.17 5.10 -41.51
N GLY A 444 -24.27 3.78 -41.44
CA GLY A 444 -25.37 3.01 -42.07
C GLY A 444 -25.12 2.60 -43.53
N ASN A 445 -23.97 2.90 -44.11
CA ASN A 445 -23.66 2.56 -45.50
C ASN A 445 -23.27 1.07 -45.62
N GLN A 446 -24.23 0.24 -46.07
CA GLN A 446 -24.05 -1.21 -46.20
C GLN A 446 -22.93 -1.63 -47.16
N SER A 447 -22.74 -0.89 -48.27
CA SER A 447 -21.67 -1.20 -49.24
C SER A 447 -20.28 -0.97 -48.64
N ALA A 448 -20.10 0.13 -47.89
CA ALA A 448 -18.85 0.42 -47.18
C ALA A 448 -18.60 -0.56 -46.03
N ALA A 449 -19.64 -0.88 -45.25
CA ALA A 449 -19.56 -1.86 -44.16
C ALA A 449 -19.22 -3.28 -44.66
N ALA A 450 -19.80 -3.71 -45.74
CA ALA A 450 -19.50 -5.00 -46.36
C ALA A 450 -18.03 -5.11 -46.79
N LYS A 451 -17.49 -4.02 -47.34
CA LYS A 451 -16.07 -3.95 -47.74
C LYS A 451 -15.13 -4.04 -46.56
N ILE A 452 -15.47 -3.37 -45.44
CA ILE A 452 -14.70 -3.44 -44.18
C ILE A 452 -14.74 -4.86 -43.58
N LEU A 453 -15.91 -5.52 -43.64
CA LEU A 453 -16.11 -6.86 -43.10
C LEU A 453 -15.58 -7.99 -44.01
N GLY A 454 -15.11 -7.67 -45.21
CA GLY A 454 -14.62 -8.65 -46.19
C GLY A 454 -15.72 -9.61 -46.73
N ILE A 455 -16.99 -9.17 -46.73
CA ILE A 455 -18.15 -9.95 -47.21
C ILE A 455 -18.89 -9.25 -48.31
N SER A 456 -19.72 -9.97 -49.06
CA SER A 456 -20.55 -9.34 -50.09
C SER A 456 -21.69 -8.52 -49.47
N GLN A 457 -22.12 -7.45 -50.16
CA GLN A 457 -23.24 -6.60 -49.71
C GLN A 457 -24.52 -7.42 -49.52
N GLN A 458 -24.77 -8.44 -50.36
CA GLN A 458 -25.91 -9.33 -50.23
C GLN A 458 -25.86 -10.18 -48.95
N ALA A 459 -24.66 -10.66 -48.57
CA ALA A 459 -24.46 -11.40 -47.36
C ALA A 459 -24.69 -10.54 -46.09
N LEU A 460 -24.22 -9.26 -46.12
CA LEU A 460 -24.47 -8.31 -45.04
C LEU A 460 -25.97 -7.98 -44.95
N SER A 461 -26.67 -7.71 -46.04
CA SER A 461 -28.10 -7.41 -46.06
C SER A 461 -28.95 -8.54 -45.47
N LYS A 462 -28.67 -9.81 -45.85
CA LYS A 462 -29.34 -10.98 -45.28
C LYS A 462 -29.10 -11.10 -43.77
N ARG A 463 -27.92 -10.76 -43.32
CA ARG A 463 -27.56 -10.84 -41.90
C ARG A 463 -28.24 -9.76 -41.07
N LEU A 464 -28.33 -8.53 -41.60
CA LEU A 464 -29.07 -7.43 -40.99
C LEU A 464 -30.57 -7.69 -40.92
N GLN A 465 -31.14 -8.33 -41.94
CA GLN A 465 -32.54 -8.73 -41.96
C GLN A 465 -32.81 -9.77 -40.84
N LYS A 466 -31.93 -10.74 -40.70
CA LYS A 466 -32.04 -11.77 -39.65
C LYS A 466 -31.87 -11.22 -38.23
N LEU A 467 -31.05 -10.19 -38.05
CA LEU A 467 -30.90 -9.49 -36.77
C LEU A 467 -32.17 -8.73 -36.35
N ARG A 468 -32.88 -8.13 -37.34
CA ARG A 468 -34.14 -7.41 -37.10
C ARG A 468 -35.35 -8.35 -36.87
N GLU A 469 -35.24 -9.59 -37.27
CA GLU A 469 -36.27 -10.62 -37.01
C GLU A 469 -36.08 -11.32 -35.65
N GLU A 470 -34.88 -11.17 -35.07
CA GLU A 470 -34.53 -11.77 -33.76
C GLU A 470 -34.67 -10.74 -32.59
N GLU A 471 -34.88 -9.41 -32.86
CA GLU A 471 -35.29 -8.37 -31.92
C GLU A 471 -36.82 -8.31 -31.77
#